data_a63df28a837f8fc35a4a326a35d8beca
#
_entry.id   a63df28a837f8fc35a4a326a35d8beca
#
_cell.length_a   1.000
_cell.length_b   1.000
_cell.length_c   1.000
_cell.angle_alpha   90.00
_cell.angle_beta   90.00
_cell.angle_gamma   90.00
#
_symmetry.space_group_name_H-M   'P 1'
#
loop_
_entity.id
_entity.type
_entity.pdbx_description
1 polymer ?
#
loop_
_entity_poly.entity_id
_entity_poly.type
_entity_poly.pdbx_seq_one_letter_code
_entity_poly.pdbx_strand_id
1 'polypeptide(L)'
;MNFYFENSPKLESLEGCPKEVGWNFYCFQCPKLESLKGAPQKIGGDFWCNNCSNLKSLEGCPKYVGEGFWCYGSSKQFTIDDVKKICKVKGIIIA
;
A
#
# COMPACT_ATOMS: atom_id res chain seq x y z
N MET A 1 12.21 -11.42 0.96
CA MET A 1 12.48 -10.67 -0.27
C MET A 1 11.56 -9.48 -0.38
N ASN A 2 12.13 -8.31 -0.68
CA ASN A 2 11.37 -7.06 -0.81
C ASN A 2 10.88 -6.88 -2.24
N PHE A 3 9.79 -6.11 -2.38
CA PHE A 3 9.22 -5.79 -3.69
C PHE A 3 9.09 -4.28 -3.80
N TYR A 4 9.60 -3.67 -4.88
CA TYR A 4 9.73 -2.23 -5.01
C TYR A 4 9.00 -1.67 -6.23
N PHE A 5 8.19 -0.63 -6.02
CA PHE A 5 7.64 0.24 -7.07
C PHE A 5 7.79 1.69 -6.63
N GLU A 6 8.97 2.09 -6.24
CA GLU A 6 9.19 3.46 -5.78
C GLU A 6 9.49 4.40 -6.94
N ASN A 7 9.00 5.63 -6.86
CA ASN A 7 9.28 6.68 -7.85
C ASN A 7 8.93 6.26 -9.27
N SER A 8 7.80 5.58 -9.46
CA SER A 8 7.38 5.09 -10.78
C SER A 8 6.34 6.03 -11.37
N PRO A 9 6.75 7.03 -12.18
CA PRO A 9 5.83 8.06 -12.65
C PRO A 9 4.74 7.57 -13.61
N LYS A 10 4.91 6.38 -14.18
CA LYS A 10 3.94 5.83 -15.14
C LYS A 10 3.10 4.70 -14.56
N LEU A 11 3.34 4.30 -13.33
CA LEU A 11 2.62 3.18 -12.73
C LEU A 11 1.19 3.58 -12.42
N GLU A 12 0.21 2.89 -13.02
CA GLU A 12 -1.21 3.20 -12.86
C GLU A 12 -1.96 2.16 -12.03
N SER A 13 -1.41 0.95 -11.86
CA SER A 13 -2.04 -0.07 -11.03
C SER A 13 -0.97 -1.03 -10.51
N LEU A 14 -1.36 -1.85 -9.54
CA LEU A 14 -0.49 -2.88 -8.98
C LEU A 14 -0.82 -4.27 -9.52
N GLU A 15 -1.62 -4.34 -10.58
CA GLU A 15 -1.96 -5.61 -11.20
C GLU A 15 -0.69 -6.32 -11.67
N GLY A 16 -0.66 -7.63 -11.49
CA GLY A 16 0.51 -8.43 -11.83
C GLY A 16 1.47 -8.65 -10.68
N CYS A 17 1.24 -7.99 -9.53
CA CYS A 17 2.05 -8.25 -8.34
C CYS A 17 1.79 -9.65 -7.79
N PRO A 18 2.77 -10.26 -7.10
CA PRO A 18 2.54 -11.52 -6.41
C PRO A 18 1.43 -11.36 -5.37
N LYS A 19 0.71 -12.42 -5.08
CA LYS A 19 -0.35 -12.38 -4.08
C LYS A 19 0.19 -12.31 -2.66
N GLU A 20 1.40 -12.79 -2.44
CA GLU A 20 2.06 -12.76 -1.14
C GLU A 20 3.48 -12.25 -1.30
N VAL A 21 3.88 -11.39 -0.39
CA VAL A 21 5.25 -10.89 -0.30
C VAL A 21 5.73 -11.19 1.11
N GLY A 22 6.83 -11.94 1.23
CA GLY A 22 7.30 -12.41 2.52
C GLY A 22 7.91 -11.32 3.39
N TRP A 23 8.41 -10.25 2.79
CA TRP A 23 9.09 -9.18 3.50
C TRP A 23 8.37 -7.86 3.24
N ASN A 24 9.05 -6.84 2.76
CA ASN A 24 8.48 -5.50 2.59
C ASN A 24 7.99 -5.25 1.17
N PHE A 25 6.94 -4.46 1.05
CA PHE A 25 6.41 -4.02 -0.23
C PHE A 25 6.44 -2.49 -0.26
N TYR A 26 7.14 -1.93 -1.24
CA TYR A 26 7.31 -0.50 -1.39
C TYR A 26 6.65 -0.02 -2.68
N CYS A 27 5.65 0.84 -2.58
CA CYS A 27 5.05 1.47 -3.76
C CYS A 27 4.83 2.97 -3.57
N PHE A 28 5.73 3.60 -2.83
CA PHE A 28 5.59 5.03 -2.53
C PHE A 28 6.03 5.92 -3.69
N GLN A 29 5.50 7.14 -3.72
CA GLN A 29 5.80 8.16 -4.73
C GLN A 29 5.45 7.70 -6.15
N CYS A 30 4.27 7.09 -6.30
CA CYS A 30 3.73 6.68 -7.60
C CYS A 30 2.54 7.59 -7.92
N PRO A 31 2.78 8.72 -8.64
CA PRO A 31 1.77 9.79 -8.75
C PRO A 31 0.54 9.45 -9.57
N LYS A 32 0.58 8.41 -10.41
CA LYS A 32 -0.58 8.03 -11.21
C LYS A 32 -1.42 6.93 -10.58
N LEU A 33 -0.99 6.41 -9.43
CA LEU A 33 -1.70 5.33 -8.76
C LEU A 33 -2.92 5.90 -8.02
N GLU A 34 -4.13 5.48 -8.41
CA GLU A 34 -5.37 6.00 -7.83
C GLU A 34 -6.02 5.04 -6.83
N SER A 35 -5.65 3.78 -6.88
CA SER A 35 -6.14 2.76 -5.94
C SER A 35 -5.04 1.73 -5.73
N LEU A 36 -5.30 0.78 -4.84
CA LEU A 36 -4.34 -0.29 -4.56
C LEU A 36 -4.75 -1.61 -5.19
N LYS A 37 -5.61 -1.56 -6.21
CA LYS A 37 -6.03 -2.77 -6.93
C LYS A 37 -4.82 -3.51 -7.47
N GLY A 38 -4.79 -4.82 -7.26
CA GLY A 38 -3.68 -5.65 -7.70
C GLY A 38 -2.58 -5.82 -6.65
N ALA A 39 -2.66 -5.13 -5.53
CA ALA A 39 -1.67 -5.27 -4.46
C ALA A 39 -1.63 -6.71 -3.94
N PRO A 40 -0.47 -7.15 -3.42
CA PRO A 40 -0.42 -8.42 -2.72
C PRO A 40 -1.43 -8.43 -1.57
N GLN A 41 -2.06 -9.57 -1.34
CA GLN A 41 -3.07 -9.67 -0.29
C GLN A 41 -2.47 -9.97 1.07
N LYS A 42 -1.23 -10.46 1.10
CA LYS A 42 -0.53 -10.76 2.34
C LYS A 42 0.90 -10.27 2.25
N ILE A 43 1.30 -9.45 3.20
CA ILE A 43 2.65 -8.91 3.27
C ILE A 43 3.20 -9.24 4.65
N GLY A 44 4.33 -9.95 4.68
CA GLY A 44 4.94 -10.38 5.94
C GLY A 44 5.64 -9.26 6.69
N GLY A 45 6.11 -8.25 5.99
CA GLY A 45 6.79 -7.10 6.58
C GLY A 45 5.96 -5.85 6.47
N ASP A 46 6.59 -4.75 6.01
CA ASP A 46 5.97 -3.43 5.90
C ASP A 46 5.29 -3.22 4.55
N PHE A 47 4.21 -2.46 4.55
CA PHE A 47 3.55 -1.99 3.33
C PHE A 47 3.66 -0.47 3.25
N TRP A 48 4.36 0.02 2.23
CA TRP A 48 4.59 1.45 2.02
C TRP A 48 3.87 1.90 0.76
N CYS A 49 2.82 2.69 0.91
CA CYS A 49 2.13 3.32 -0.22
C CYS A 49 2.00 4.83 0.00
N ASN A 50 2.92 5.42 0.74
CA ASN A 50 2.90 6.83 1.07
C ASN A 50 3.32 7.70 -0.13
N ASN A 51 2.86 8.93 -0.11
CA ASN A 51 3.17 9.94 -1.13
C ASN A 51 2.77 9.52 -2.56
N CYS A 52 1.75 8.69 -2.66
CA CYS A 52 1.09 8.44 -3.95
C CYS A 52 0.02 9.51 -4.09
N SER A 53 0.40 10.65 -4.66
CA SER A 53 -0.37 11.90 -4.56
C SER A 53 -1.77 11.86 -5.18
N ASN A 54 -2.05 10.89 -6.06
CA ASN A 54 -3.37 10.72 -6.64
C ASN A 54 -4.14 9.54 -6.07
N LEU A 55 -3.65 8.93 -5.00
CA LEU A 55 -4.33 7.79 -4.38
C LEU A 55 -5.62 8.28 -3.72
N LYS A 56 -6.75 7.82 -4.22
CA LYS A 56 -8.08 8.25 -3.78
C LYS A 56 -8.80 7.21 -2.95
N SER A 57 -8.30 5.98 -2.96
CA SER A 57 -8.97 4.85 -2.34
C SER A 57 -7.95 3.81 -1.90
N LEU A 58 -8.27 3.09 -0.85
CA LEU A 58 -7.48 1.94 -0.40
C LEU A 58 -8.01 0.63 -0.98
N GLU A 59 -8.91 0.71 -1.96
CA GLU A 59 -9.49 -0.47 -2.59
C GLU A 59 -8.38 -1.36 -3.15
N GLY A 60 -8.45 -2.65 -2.85
CA GLY A 60 -7.43 -3.60 -3.29
C GLY A 60 -6.24 -3.73 -2.36
N CYS A 61 -6.22 -3.00 -1.25
CA CYS A 61 -5.09 -3.06 -0.32
C CYS A 61 -4.95 -4.47 0.25
N PRO A 62 -3.77 -4.81 0.80
CA PRO A 62 -3.58 -6.11 1.43
C PRO A 62 -4.59 -6.34 2.54
N LYS A 63 -4.96 -7.58 2.74
CA LYS A 63 -5.82 -7.96 3.87
C LYS A 63 -5.02 -8.21 5.14
N TYR A 64 -3.71 -8.43 5.01
CA TYR A 64 -2.82 -8.68 6.13
C TYR A 64 -1.48 -8.03 5.89
N VAL A 65 -0.99 -7.29 6.87
CA VAL A 65 0.35 -6.70 6.89
C VAL A 65 1.00 -7.06 8.22
N GLY A 66 2.13 -7.75 8.14
CA GLY A 66 2.78 -8.30 9.33
C GLY A 66 3.49 -7.27 10.20
N GLU A 67 3.85 -6.12 9.63
CA GLU A 67 4.52 -5.04 10.37
C GLU A 67 3.78 -3.74 10.16
N GLY A 68 4.38 -2.72 9.57
CA GLY A 68 3.76 -1.40 9.48
C GLY A 68 3.06 -1.11 8.17
N PHE A 69 2.14 -0.17 8.21
CA PHE A 69 1.37 0.27 7.04
C PHE A 69 1.50 1.79 6.93
N TRP A 70 2.09 2.29 5.84
CA TRP A 70 2.29 3.71 5.60
C TRP A 70 1.48 4.14 4.39
N CYS A 71 0.54 5.09 4.58
CA CYS A 71 -0.29 5.61 3.48
C CYS A 71 -0.51 7.12 3.55
N TYR A 72 0.34 7.84 4.24
CA TYR A 72 0.22 9.30 4.30
C TYR A 72 0.60 9.94 2.96
N GLY A 73 0.19 11.19 2.75
CA GLY A 73 0.53 11.92 1.53
C GLY A 73 -0.29 11.57 0.32
N SER A 74 -1.49 11.01 0.52
CA SER A 74 -2.43 10.68 -0.55
C SER A 74 -3.32 11.88 -0.87
N SER A 75 -4.03 11.85 -2.01
CA SER A 75 -4.97 12.92 -2.34
C SER A 75 -6.16 12.91 -1.39
N LYS A 76 -6.54 11.75 -0.88
CA LYS A 76 -7.54 11.63 0.16
C LYS A 76 -6.86 11.40 1.50
N GLN A 77 -7.30 12.10 2.52
CA GLN A 77 -6.78 11.91 3.87
C GLN A 77 -7.39 10.65 4.49
N PHE A 78 -6.63 9.59 4.55
CA PHE A 78 -7.05 8.36 5.21
C PHE A 78 -6.77 8.44 6.71
N THR A 79 -7.54 7.69 7.49
CA THR A 79 -7.33 7.60 8.93
C THR A 79 -6.86 6.19 9.29
N ILE A 80 -6.36 6.06 10.52
CA ILE A 80 -5.99 4.74 11.05
C ILE A 80 -7.17 3.80 11.01
N ASP A 81 -8.37 4.31 11.35
CA ASP A 81 -9.59 3.49 11.32
C ASP A 81 -9.94 3.02 9.91
N ASP A 82 -9.71 3.87 8.89
CA ASP A 82 -9.94 3.46 7.51
C ASP A 82 -9.12 2.23 7.16
N VAL A 83 -7.86 2.20 7.58
CA VAL A 83 -6.97 1.06 7.33
C VAL A 83 -7.43 -0.16 8.13
N LYS A 84 -7.76 0.01 9.41
CA LYS A 84 -8.13 -1.10 10.28
C LYS A 84 -9.40 -1.80 9.84
N LYS A 85 -10.30 -1.10 9.13
CA LYS A 85 -11.55 -1.70 8.65
C LYS A 85 -11.32 -2.73 7.56
N ILE A 86 -10.22 -2.62 6.82
CA ILE A 86 -10.01 -3.42 5.61
C ILE A 86 -8.74 -4.26 5.64
N CYS A 87 -7.84 -4.00 6.60
CA CYS A 87 -6.56 -4.69 6.67
C CYS A 87 -6.20 -4.99 8.12
N LYS A 88 -5.73 -6.20 8.37
CA LYS A 88 -5.18 -6.56 9.68
C LYS A 88 -3.71 -6.19 9.68
N VAL A 89 -3.35 -5.15 10.40
CA VAL A 89 -1.99 -4.68 10.52
C VAL A 89 -1.47 -5.02 11.91
N LYS A 90 -0.38 -5.77 11.97
CA LYS A 90 0.19 -6.20 13.26
C LYS A 90 1.01 -5.10 13.91
N GLY A 91 1.58 -4.21 13.12
CA GLY A 91 2.43 -3.14 13.62
C GLY A 91 1.77 -1.77 13.57
N ILE A 92 2.57 -0.73 13.34
CA ILE A 92 2.12 0.66 13.36
C ILE A 92 1.42 1.03 12.05
N ILE A 93 0.47 1.96 12.14
CA ILE A 93 -0.20 2.54 10.96
C ILE A 93 0.09 4.04 10.96
N ILE A 94 0.67 4.52 9.87
CA ILE A 94 0.90 5.95 9.64
C ILE A 94 0.05 6.35 8.44
N ALA A 95 -1.02 7.02 8.72
CA ALA A 95 -1.98 7.41 7.69
C ALA A 95 -1.87 8.88 7.29
#